data_7760ad0fa29c45995841b3ee4bc0feef
#
_entry.id   7760ad0fa29c45995841b3ee4bc0feef
#
_cell.length_a   1.000
_cell.length_b   1.000
_cell.length_c   1.000
_cell.angle_alpha   90.00
_cell.angle_beta   90.00
_cell.angle_gamma   90.00
#
_symmetry.space_group_name_H-M   'P 1'
#
loop_
_entity.id
_entity.type
_entity.pdbx_description
1 polymer ?
#
loop_
_entity_poly.entity_id
_entity_poly.type
_entity_poly.pdbx_seq_one_letter_code
_entity_poly.pdbx_strand_id
1 'polypeptide(L)'
;EFRRVLFRSTAVYFLLDSLDNLHKGGRIGKASHMVGSLLNLKPILSLNEGVISAYEKIRGNKGNKALERLIEILAEKIDPNKKLYCAIGYSDSNALEQAKYIQECLQDKVDCDEFVYLQIGSVVGAHIGTGAVGMGFYQL
;
A
#
# COMPACT_ATOMS: atom_id res chain seq x y z
N GLU A 1 18.37 14.89 11.88
CA GLU A 1 17.26 14.55 12.81
C GLU A 1 15.88 14.70 12.17
N PHE A 2 15.64 15.77 11.42
CA PHE A 2 14.39 15.98 10.68
C PHE A 2 14.08 14.83 9.71
N ARG A 3 15.06 14.36 8.94
CA ARG A 3 14.89 13.19 8.05
C ARG A 3 14.56 11.92 8.83
N ARG A 4 15.13 11.75 10.01
CA ARG A 4 14.89 10.59 10.87
C ARG A 4 13.46 10.59 11.44
N VAL A 5 12.97 11.76 11.80
CA VAL A 5 11.58 11.94 12.28
C VAL A 5 10.60 11.66 11.15
N LEU A 6 10.81 12.22 9.96
CA LEU A 6 9.96 11.97 8.77
C LEU A 6 9.94 10.50 8.39
N PHE A 7 11.10 9.85 8.37
CA PHE A 7 11.19 8.42 8.04
C PHE A 7 10.40 7.55 9.03
N ARG A 8 10.45 7.86 10.31
CA ARG A 8 9.73 7.14 11.36
C ARG A 8 8.22 7.43 11.37
N SER A 9 7.80 8.61 10.92
CA SER A 9 6.41 9.01 10.87
C SER A 9 5.71 8.63 9.56
N THR A 10 6.44 8.14 8.56
CA THR A 10 5.87 7.71 7.28
C THR A 10 5.25 6.33 7.42
N ALA A 11 3.99 6.22 7.03
CA ALA A 11 3.27 4.96 6.95
C ALA A 11 3.10 4.55 5.48
N VAL A 12 3.15 3.25 5.22
CA VAL A 12 2.93 2.68 3.89
C VAL A 12 2.02 1.47 4.01
N TYR A 13 0.92 1.47 3.25
CA TYR A 13 0.00 0.34 3.13
C TYR A 13 -0.23 0.04 1.66
N PHE A 14 -0.19 -1.22 1.29
CA PHE A 14 -0.27 -1.61 -0.11
C PHE A 14 -0.87 -2.99 -0.32
N LEU A 15 -1.34 -3.22 -1.56
CA LEU A 15 -1.85 -4.49 -2.07
C LEU A 15 -0.96 -5.01 -3.18
N LEU A 16 -0.84 -6.33 -3.26
CA LEU A 16 -0.18 -7.04 -4.34
C LEU A 16 -1.11 -8.13 -4.87
N ASP A 17 -0.93 -8.50 -6.14
CA ASP A 17 -1.64 -9.65 -6.72
C ASP A 17 -1.09 -10.97 -6.16
N SER A 18 0.21 -11.04 -5.87
CA SER A 18 0.90 -12.24 -5.40
C SER A 18 2.11 -11.89 -4.54
N LEU A 19 2.44 -12.74 -3.59
CA LEU A 19 3.66 -12.65 -2.78
C LEU A 19 4.87 -13.36 -3.42
N ASP A 20 4.69 -14.01 -4.56
CA ASP A 20 5.74 -14.85 -5.17
C ASP A 20 7.02 -14.06 -5.47
N ASN A 21 6.89 -12.86 -6.04
CA ASN A 21 8.06 -12.04 -6.38
C ASN A 21 8.79 -11.53 -5.13
N LEU A 22 8.07 -11.19 -4.07
CA LEU A 22 8.68 -10.81 -2.79
C LEU A 22 9.42 -12.00 -2.16
N HIS A 23 8.83 -13.19 -2.25
CA HIS A 23 9.45 -14.41 -1.73
C HIS A 23 10.70 -14.80 -2.51
N LYS A 24 10.63 -14.85 -3.83
CA LYS A 24 11.76 -15.16 -4.71
C LYS A 24 12.89 -14.15 -4.59
N GLY A 25 12.56 -12.88 -4.43
CA GLY A 25 13.53 -11.81 -4.27
C GLY A 25 14.08 -11.65 -2.86
N GLY A 26 13.62 -12.43 -1.88
CA GLY A 26 14.05 -12.36 -0.48
C GLY A 26 13.63 -11.09 0.24
N ARG A 27 12.59 -10.41 -0.23
CA ARG A 27 12.09 -9.13 0.36
C ARG A 27 10.77 -9.27 1.08
N ILE A 28 10.29 -10.49 1.26
CA ILE A 28 8.97 -10.78 1.86
C ILE A 28 8.86 -10.41 3.34
N GLY A 29 9.97 -10.30 4.04
CA GLY A 29 10.00 -9.89 5.45
C GLY A 29 9.16 -10.79 6.35
N LYS A 30 8.38 -10.19 7.23
CA LYS A 30 7.52 -10.90 8.20
C LYS A 30 6.26 -11.50 7.58
N ALA A 31 5.99 -11.25 6.30
CA ALA A 31 4.86 -11.85 5.58
C ALA A 31 5.18 -13.26 5.04
N SER A 32 6.38 -13.81 5.30
CA SER A 32 6.81 -15.11 4.79
C SER A 32 5.89 -16.28 5.17
N HIS A 33 5.23 -16.21 6.33
CA HIS A 33 4.27 -17.22 6.78
C HIS A 33 3.01 -17.31 5.90
N MET A 34 2.77 -16.32 5.05
CA MET A 34 1.62 -16.28 4.14
C MET A 34 1.90 -16.94 2.79
N VAL A 35 3.16 -17.27 2.49
CA VAL A 35 3.52 -17.94 1.24
C VAL A 35 2.89 -19.34 1.21
N GLY A 36 2.18 -19.63 0.13
CA GLY A 36 1.50 -20.92 -0.04
C GLY A 36 0.07 -20.98 0.54
N SER A 37 -0.34 -20.03 1.37
CA SER A 37 -1.71 -19.99 1.92
C SER A 37 -2.67 -19.08 1.14
N LEU A 38 -2.22 -18.56 -0.01
CA LEU A 38 -2.90 -17.49 -0.75
C LEU A 38 -3.96 -17.92 -1.77
N LEU A 39 -4.37 -19.18 -1.76
CA LEU A 39 -5.57 -19.57 -2.52
C LEU A 39 -6.78 -18.82 -1.91
N ASN A 40 -7.26 -17.81 -2.61
CA ASN A 40 -8.38 -16.95 -2.22
C ASN A 40 -8.12 -15.94 -1.08
N LEU A 41 -6.85 -15.61 -0.80
CA LEU A 41 -6.51 -14.56 0.16
C LEU A 41 -5.73 -13.44 -0.53
N LYS A 42 -6.12 -12.19 -0.28
CA LYS A 42 -5.34 -11.01 -0.65
C LYS A 42 -4.80 -10.34 0.61
N PRO A 43 -3.48 -10.26 0.78
CA PRO A 43 -2.91 -9.59 1.94
C PRO A 43 -2.87 -8.09 1.73
N ILE A 44 -3.21 -7.35 2.78
CA ILE A 44 -2.85 -5.95 2.91
C ILE A 44 -1.54 -5.91 3.67
N LEU A 45 -0.54 -5.31 3.05
CA LEU A 45 0.81 -5.25 3.58
C LEU A 45 1.11 -3.85 4.11
N SER A 46 1.97 -3.79 5.10
CA SER A 46 2.52 -2.54 5.62
C SER A 46 4.04 -2.60 5.64
N LEU A 47 4.66 -1.44 5.63
CA LEU A 47 6.10 -1.29 5.76
C LEU A 47 6.39 -0.62 7.10
N ASN A 48 7.04 -1.36 8.00
CA ASN A 48 7.42 -0.88 9.32
C ASN A 48 8.94 -0.93 9.47
N GLU A 49 9.57 0.22 9.68
CA GLU A 49 11.02 0.35 9.82
C GLU A 49 11.81 -0.37 8.69
N GLY A 50 11.30 -0.28 7.46
CA GLY A 50 11.91 -0.91 6.30
C GLY A 50 11.61 -2.39 6.12
N VAL A 51 10.77 -2.98 6.99
CA VAL A 51 10.40 -4.40 6.93
C VAL A 51 8.94 -4.56 6.53
N ILE A 52 8.69 -5.40 5.53
CA ILE A 52 7.35 -5.76 5.08
C ILE A 52 6.67 -6.66 6.10
N SER A 53 5.44 -6.32 6.46
CA SER A 53 4.60 -7.07 7.39
C SER A 53 3.21 -7.27 6.82
N ALA A 54 2.58 -8.40 7.11
CA ALA A 54 1.17 -8.61 6.83
C ALA A 54 0.36 -7.81 7.84
N TYR A 55 -0.44 -6.86 7.36
CA TYR A 55 -1.33 -6.07 8.20
C TYR A 55 -2.68 -6.78 8.40
N GLU A 56 -3.28 -7.21 7.29
CA GLU A 56 -4.58 -7.89 7.30
C GLU A 56 -4.69 -8.84 6.11
N LYS A 57 -5.50 -9.89 6.26
CA LYS A 57 -5.80 -10.85 5.20
C LYS A 57 -7.26 -10.71 4.79
N ILE A 58 -7.50 -10.52 3.50
CA ILE A 58 -8.85 -10.42 2.97
C ILE A 58 -9.20 -11.69 2.21
N ARG A 59 -10.28 -12.35 2.60
CA ARG A 59 -10.78 -13.56 1.93
C ARG A 59 -11.59 -13.24 0.70
N GLY A 60 -11.39 -14.00 -0.35
CA GLY A 60 -12.15 -13.98 -1.59
C GLY A 60 -11.50 -13.16 -2.69
N ASN A 61 -11.62 -13.67 -3.91
CA ASN A 61 -11.06 -13.06 -5.12
C ASN A 61 -12.10 -12.26 -5.92
N LYS A 62 -13.35 -12.23 -5.47
CA LYS A 62 -14.43 -11.55 -6.21
C LYS A 62 -14.59 -10.11 -5.73
N GLY A 63 -14.56 -9.19 -6.68
CA GLY A 63 -14.74 -7.77 -6.44
C GLY A 63 -13.52 -7.08 -5.87
N ASN A 64 -13.69 -5.83 -5.47
CA ASN A 64 -12.64 -4.96 -4.96
C ASN A 64 -12.55 -4.95 -3.43
N LYS A 65 -12.87 -6.06 -2.76
CA LYS A 65 -12.91 -6.13 -1.30
C LYS A 65 -11.60 -5.71 -0.64
N ALA A 66 -10.47 -6.18 -1.18
CA ALA A 66 -9.16 -5.83 -0.64
C ALA A 66 -8.85 -4.35 -0.83
N LEU A 67 -9.19 -3.79 -1.99
CA LEU A 67 -9.02 -2.36 -2.27
C LEU A 67 -9.91 -1.51 -1.36
N GLU A 68 -11.17 -1.87 -1.19
CA GLU A 68 -12.10 -1.19 -0.28
C GLU A 68 -11.57 -1.21 1.16
N ARG A 69 -11.05 -2.37 1.60
CA ARG A 69 -10.49 -2.49 2.95
C ARG A 69 -9.22 -1.66 3.10
N LEU A 70 -8.35 -1.62 2.08
CA LEU A 70 -7.18 -0.75 2.08
C LEU A 70 -7.59 0.71 2.27
N ILE A 71 -8.61 1.17 1.56
CA ILE A 71 -9.12 2.54 1.66
C ILE A 71 -9.69 2.81 3.05
N GLU A 72 -10.42 1.87 3.64
CA GLU A 72 -10.91 1.99 5.02
C GLU A 72 -9.75 2.13 6.02
N ILE A 73 -8.71 1.32 5.87
CA ILE A 73 -7.51 1.38 6.72
C ILE A 73 -6.83 2.74 6.59
N LEU A 74 -6.64 3.22 5.37
CA LEU A 74 -6.05 4.54 5.14
C LEU A 74 -6.88 5.65 5.79
N ALA A 75 -8.20 5.62 5.64
CA ALA A 75 -9.11 6.58 6.27
C ALA A 75 -9.04 6.52 7.80
N GLU A 76 -8.91 5.34 8.39
CA GLU A 76 -8.75 5.16 9.84
C GLU A 76 -7.41 5.69 10.35
N LYS A 77 -6.34 5.52 9.58
CA LYS A 77 -4.97 5.90 9.98
C LYS A 77 -4.66 7.38 9.77
N ILE A 78 -5.36 8.04 8.88
CA ILE A 78 -5.16 9.46 8.57
C ILE A 78 -5.99 10.30 9.53
N ASP A 79 -5.33 11.23 10.25
CA ASP A 79 -6.00 12.21 11.08
C ASP A 79 -6.57 13.33 10.19
N PRO A 80 -7.90 13.55 10.14
CA PRO A 80 -8.49 14.57 9.29
C PRO A 80 -8.15 16.00 9.71
N ASN A 81 -7.61 16.21 10.91
CA ASN A 81 -7.23 17.51 11.43
C ASN A 81 -5.77 17.89 11.16
N LYS A 82 -5.02 17.00 10.53
CA LYS A 82 -3.61 17.23 10.18
C LYS A 82 -3.40 17.25 8.69
N LYS A 83 -2.46 18.08 8.26
CA LYS A 83 -2.05 18.15 6.86
C LYS A 83 -1.48 16.82 6.41
N LEU A 84 -2.02 16.28 5.33
CA LEU A 84 -1.57 15.03 4.72
C LEU A 84 -0.61 15.28 3.57
N TYR A 85 0.49 14.58 3.57
CA TYR A 85 1.43 14.49 2.46
C TYR A 85 1.52 13.03 2.04
N CYS A 86 1.14 12.72 0.80
CA CYS A 86 1.03 11.35 0.36
C CYS A 86 1.50 11.15 -1.07
N ALA A 87 1.87 9.90 -1.36
CA ALA A 87 2.12 9.42 -2.71
C ALA A 87 1.40 8.08 -2.90
N ILE A 88 0.69 7.95 -4.02
CA ILE A 88 0.02 6.71 -4.40
C ILE A 88 0.87 6.03 -5.47
N GLY A 89 1.38 4.85 -5.15
CA GLY A 89 2.20 4.04 -6.05
C GLY A 89 1.35 3.03 -6.82
N TYR A 90 1.70 2.78 -8.07
CA TYR A 90 1.06 1.79 -8.92
C TYR A 90 2.07 1.15 -9.86
N SER A 91 1.87 -0.13 -10.18
CA SER A 91 2.80 -0.90 -11.03
C SER A 91 2.42 -0.89 -12.51
N ASP A 92 1.14 -0.86 -12.84
CA ASP A 92 0.63 -0.98 -14.21
C ASP A 92 -0.67 -0.18 -14.41
N SER A 93 -1.24 -0.22 -15.60
CA SER A 93 -2.44 0.54 -15.95
C SER A 93 -3.67 0.15 -15.12
N ASN A 94 -3.83 -1.12 -14.77
CA ASN A 94 -4.93 -1.57 -13.91
C ASN A 94 -4.75 -1.04 -12.49
N ALA A 95 -3.53 -1.09 -11.98
CA ALA A 95 -3.19 -0.52 -10.67
C ALA A 95 -3.35 1.01 -10.64
N LEU A 96 -3.12 1.69 -11.77
CA LEU A 96 -3.38 3.13 -11.87
C LEU A 96 -4.87 3.47 -11.67
N GLU A 97 -5.77 2.69 -12.23
CA GLU A 97 -7.21 2.87 -12.02
C GLU A 97 -7.58 2.69 -10.54
N GLN A 98 -6.99 1.71 -9.88
CA GLN A 98 -7.14 1.51 -8.43
C GLN A 98 -6.56 2.68 -7.63
N ALA A 99 -5.43 3.22 -8.05
CA ALA A 99 -4.81 4.38 -7.41
C ALA A 99 -5.72 5.62 -7.50
N LYS A 100 -6.33 5.86 -8.65
CA LYS A 100 -7.30 6.95 -8.84
C LYS A 100 -8.53 6.76 -7.95
N TYR A 101 -8.99 5.55 -7.81
CA TYR A 101 -10.13 5.22 -6.94
C TYR A 101 -9.80 5.48 -5.44
N ILE A 102 -8.58 5.19 -5.01
CA ILE A 102 -8.12 5.55 -3.66
C ILE A 102 -8.25 7.07 -3.44
N GLN A 103 -7.78 7.86 -4.38
CA GLN A 103 -7.91 9.32 -4.29
C GLN A 103 -9.37 9.77 -4.23
N GLU A 104 -10.22 9.28 -5.12
CA GLU A 104 -11.65 9.63 -5.15
C GLU A 104 -12.33 9.37 -3.81
N CYS A 105 -12.00 8.27 -3.15
CA CYS A 105 -12.59 7.92 -1.87
C CYS A 105 -12.04 8.76 -0.70
N LEU A 106 -10.82 9.24 -0.78
CA LEU A 106 -10.16 9.94 0.32
C LEU A 106 -10.20 11.46 0.22
N GLN A 107 -10.26 12.03 -0.99
CA GLN A 107 -10.05 13.47 -1.20
C GLN A 107 -10.98 14.37 -0.39
N ASP A 108 -12.21 13.96 -0.11
CA ASP A 108 -13.17 14.74 0.66
C ASP A 108 -13.08 14.49 2.18
N LYS A 109 -12.22 13.57 2.60
CA LYS A 109 -12.06 13.14 3.99
C LYS A 109 -10.75 13.56 4.64
N VAL A 110 -9.82 14.09 3.85
CA VAL A 110 -8.45 14.38 4.30
C VAL A 110 -8.04 15.79 3.90
N ASP A 111 -7.13 16.37 4.65
CA ASP A 111 -6.52 17.66 4.34
C ASP A 111 -5.25 17.45 3.51
N CYS A 112 -5.41 17.36 2.20
CA CYS A 112 -4.32 17.12 1.26
C CYS A 112 -4.43 18.07 0.05
N ASP A 113 -3.40 18.86 -0.20
CA ASP A 113 -3.37 19.79 -1.35
C ASP A 113 -3.18 19.05 -2.66
N GLU A 114 -2.39 17.97 -2.66
CA GLU A 114 -2.04 17.23 -3.86
C GLU A 114 -1.81 15.76 -3.54
N PHE A 115 -2.48 14.88 -4.29
CA PHE A 115 -2.18 13.45 -4.33
C PHE A 115 -1.15 13.20 -5.42
N VAL A 116 0.07 12.84 -5.03
CA VAL A 116 1.15 12.53 -5.96
C VAL A 116 1.02 11.08 -6.42
N TYR A 117 1.12 10.84 -7.72
CA TYR A 117 1.12 9.49 -8.30
C TYR A 117 2.55 9.11 -8.70
N LEU A 118 2.96 7.91 -8.30
CA LEU A 118 4.28 7.37 -8.63
C LEU A 118 4.13 6.02 -9.33
N GLN A 119 4.60 5.94 -10.56
CA GLN A 119 4.75 4.65 -11.22
C GLN A 119 5.94 3.93 -10.62
N ILE A 120 5.72 2.68 -10.20
CA ILE A 120 6.74 1.87 -9.56
C ILE A 120 7.80 1.49 -10.60
N GLY A 121 9.06 1.81 -10.31
CA GLY A 121 10.19 1.54 -11.20
C GLY A 121 10.53 0.06 -11.29
N SER A 122 11.38 -0.29 -12.28
CA SER A 122 11.70 -1.68 -12.61
C SER A 122 12.36 -2.46 -11.46
N VAL A 123 13.20 -1.81 -10.66
CA VAL A 123 13.87 -2.47 -9.52
C VAL A 123 12.88 -2.90 -8.46
N VAL A 124 12.04 -1.99 -7.99
CA VAL A 124 10.99 -2.30 -7.02
C VAL A 124 9.93 -3.22 -7.64
N GLY A 125 9.55 -2.96 -8.91
CA GLY A 125 8.60 -3.78 -9.65
C GLY A 125 9.01 -5.25 -9.79
N ALA A 126 10.32 -5.53 -9.90
CA ALA A 126 10.83 -6.90 -9.92
C ALA A 126 10.56 -7.65 -8.62
N HIS A 127 10.48 -6.94 -7.49
CA HIS A 127 10.21 -7.55 -6.18
C HIS A 127 8.72 -7.63 -5.84
N ILE A 128 7.90 -6.73 -6.34
CA ILE A 128 6.47 -6.68 -5.97
C ILE A 128 5.56 -7.22 -7.07
N GLY A 129 6.00 -7.25 -8.32
CA GLY A 129 5.23 -7.78 -9.43
C GLY A 129 4.17 -6.83 -9.97
N THR A 130 3.24 -7.38 -10.73
CA THR A 130 2.10 -6.67 -11.31
C THR A 130 0.96 -6.49 -10.30
N GLY A 131 0.05 -5.56 -10.58
CA GLY A 131 -1.13 -5.34 -9.76
C GLY A 131 -0.86 -4.70 -8.40
N ALA A 132 0.32 -4.11 -8.23
CA ALA A 132 0.67 -3.44 -6.99
C ALA A 132 0.09 -2.03 -6.93
N VAL A 133 -0.61 -1.72 -5.85
CA VAL A 133 -1.12 -0.38 -5.55
C VAL A 133 -1.01 -0.13 -4.05
N GLY A 134 -0.67 1.09 -3.69
CA GLY A 134 -0.58 1.46 -2.28
C GLY A 134 -0.35 2.94 -2.09
N MET A 135 -0.35 3.35 -0.84
CA MET A 135 -0.11 4.74 -0.46
C MET A 135 0.90 4.82 0.68
N GLY A 136 1.87 5.67 0.47
CA GLY A 136 2.76 6.14 1.52
C GLY A 136 2.37 7.55 1.94
N PHE A 137 2.40 7.83 3.23
CA PHE A 137 1.99 9.14 3.73
C PHE A 137 2.64 9.50 5.06
N TYR A 138 2.67 10.78 5.34
CA TYR A 138 2.95 11.34 6.66
C TYR A 138 2.09 12.57 6.89
N GLN A 139 1.98 13.00 8.13
CA GLN A 139 1.17 14.16 8.51
C GLN A 139 1.93 15.11 9.41
N LEU A 140 1.66 16.38 9.25
CA LEU A 140 2.21 17.46 10.07
C LEU A 140 1.10 18.26 10.74
#